data_70f0fcd2b4a3059c83f4d98398e0df2a
#
_entry.id   70f0fcd2b4a3059c83f4d98398e0df2a
#
_cell.length_a   1.000
_cell.length_b   1.000
_cell.length_c   1.000
_cell.angle_alpha   90.00
_cell.angle_beta   90.00
_cell.angle_gamma   90.00
#
_symmetry.space_group_name_H-M   'P 1'
#
loop_
_entity.id
_entity.type
_entity.pdbx_description
1 polymer ?
#
loop_
_entity_poly.entity_id
_entity_poly.type
_entity_poly.pdbx_seq_one_letter_code
_entity_poly.pdbx_strand_id
1 'polypeptide(L)'
;MSRKRLFFDIETSPCLGWFWRPSYQTNLNYGNIIKNASIICVCYKWEHSDKVHHLTWDNNQCDKEMLKKFIAILDQADEILGHNSDRFDIKWIRTRCLFHNIDMMPNYTSLDTLKASRSGFNFPSNRLDSIGKYLGVGQKIKNDSGLWHRVWQKNNKAALREMVAY
;
A
#
# COMPACT_ATOMS: atom_id res chain seq x y z
N MET A 1 22.72 -16.45 11.19
CA MET A 1 22.49 -15.33 10.26
C MET A 1 21.35 -14.48 10.82
N SER A 2 21.46 -13.13 10.84
CA SER A 2 20.34 -12.28 11.26
C SER A 2 19.23 -12.36 10.21
N ARG A 3 17.98 -12.42 10.65
CA ARG A 3 16.81 -12.39 9.75
C ARG A 3 16.77 -11.07 8.99
N LYS A 4 16.49 -11.13 7.70
CA LYS A 4 16.28 -9.94 6.86
C LYS A 4 14.83 -9.52 6.95
N ARG A 5 14.54 -8.47 7.70
CA ARG A 5 13.19 -7.92 7.87
C ARG A 5 12.98 -6.72 6.96
N LEU A 6 11.88 -6.76 6.23
CA LEU A 6 11.43 -5.70 5.33
C LEU A 6 10.15 -5.05 5.88
N PHE A 7 10.19 -3.74 6.11
CA PHE A 7 9.02 -2.91 6.37
C PHE A 7 8.50 -2.38 5.05
N PHE A 8 7.18 -2.38 4.84
CA PHE A 8 6.61 -1.82 3.62
C PHE A 8 5.17 -1.36 3.82
N ASP A 9 4.74 -0.49 2.94
CA ASP A 9 3.38 0.03 2.82
C ASP A 9 3.08 0.38 1.37
N ILE A 10 1.81 0.30 0.95
CA ILE A 10 1.39 0.63 -0.41
C ILE A 10 0.32 1.71 -0.42
N GLU A 11 0.30 2.50 -1.51
CA GLU A 11 -0.82 3.37 -1.82
C GLU A 11 -1.52 2.91 -3.10
N THR A 12 -2.85 2.92 -3.09
CA THR A 12 -3.66 2.44 -4.22
C THR A 12 -4.50 3.56 -4.81
N SER A 13 -4.76 3.47 -6.11
CA SER A 13 -5.70 4.36 -6.78
C SER A 13 -7.14 3.92 -6.51
N PRO A 14 -8.13 4.83 -6.62
CA PRO A 14 -9.52 4.44 -6.73
C PRO A 14 -9.79 3.75 -8.07
N CYS A 15 -10.94 3.06 -8.18
CA CYS A 15 -11.51 2.68 -9.47
C CYS A 15 -12.15 3.89 -10.15
N LEU A 16 -12.18 3.91 -11.49
CA LEU A 16 -13.02 4.81 -12.28
C LEU A 16 -14.22 4.02 -12.79
N GLY A 17 -15.39 4.54 -12.54
CA GLY A 17 -16.65 3.96 -13.03
C GLY A 17 -17.64 5.03 -13.48
N TRP A 18 -18.68 4.63 -14.19
CA TRP A 18 -19.76 5.49 -14.58
C TRP A 18 -21.06 5.11 -13.86
N PHE A 19 -21.90 6.11 -13.58
CA PHE A 19 -23.22 5.96 -12.98
C PHE A 19 -24.12 7.13 -13.43
N TRP A 20 -25.41 6.90 -13.46
CA TRP A 20 -26.36 7.88 -13.98
C TRP A 20 -26.56 9.08 -13.05
N ARG A 21 -26.62 8.83 -11.74
CA ARG A 21 -26.77 9.89 -10.71
C ARG A 21 -26.24 9.40 -9.37
N PRO A 22 -25.69 10.30 -8.53
CA PRO A 22 -25.37 9.98 -7.16
C PRO A 22 -26.65 9.63 -6.39
N SER A 23 -26.60 8.61 -5.56
CA SER A 23 -27.65 8.27 -4.62
C SER A 23 -27.05 7.73 -3.33
N TYR A 24 -27.84 7.64 -2.28
CA TYR A 24 -27.41 7.04 -1.01
C TYR A 24 -26.95 5.58 -1.18
N GLN A 25 -27.55 4.86 -2.12
CA GLN A 25 -27.14 3.53 -2.54
C GLN A 25 -26.95 3.52 -4.06
N THR A 26 -25.71 3.67 -4.50
CA THR A 26 -25.36 3.54 -5.92
C THR A 26 -24.89 2.12 -6.16
N ASN A 27 -25.70 1.29 -6.82
CA ASN A 27 -25.30 -0.04 -7.24
C ASN A 27 -24.33 0.06 -8.41
N LEU A 28 -23.07 -0.26 -8.13
CA LEU A 28 -22.01 -0.39 -9.13
C LEU A 28 -21.66 -1.87 -9.27
N ASN A 29 -21.76 -2.39 -10.48
CA ASN A 29 -21.28 -3.72 -10.83
C ASN A 29 -19.99 -3.61 -11.68
N TYR A 30 -19.40 -4.74 -12.01
CA TYR A 30 -18.16 -4.76 -12.77
C TYR A 30 -18.29 -4.08 -14.15
N GLY A 31 -19.47 -4.15 -14.80
CA GLY A 31 -19.75 -3.49 -16.08
C GLY A 31 -19.73 -1.95 -16.01
N ASN A 32 -19.81 -1.37 -14.82
CA ASN A 32 -19.70 0.08 -14.62
C ASN A 32 -18.24 0.55 -14.50
N ILE A 33 -17.27 -0.36 -14.36
CA ILE A 33 -15.86 0.02 -14.16
C ILE A 33 -15.20 0.31 -15.50
N ILE A 34 -14.72 1.53 -15.66
CA ILE A 34 -13.93 1.98 -16.82
C ILE A 34 -12.44 1.65 -16.60
N LYS A 35 -11.95 1.89 -15.38
CA LYS A 35 -10.56 1.64 -15.01
C LYS A 35 -10.50 1.03 -13.62
N ASN A 36 -9.89 -0.14 -13.52
CA ASN A 36 -9.63 -0.78 -12.25
C ASN A 36 -8.59 -0.01 -11.42
N ALA A 37 -8.66 -0.17 -10.10
CA ALA A 37 -7.63 0.34 -9.21
C ALA A 37 -6.29 -0.36 -9.46
N SER A 38 -5.21 0.39 -9.24
CA SER A 38 -3.83 -0.06 -9.37
C SER A 38 -3.03 0.38 -8.14
N ILE A 39 -1.87 -0.21 -7.91
CA ILE A 39 -0.94 0.27 -6.88
C ILE A 39 -0.19 1.48 -7.43
N ILE A 40 -0.26 2.62 -6.73
CA ILE A 40 0.40 3.87 -7.12
C ILE A 40 1.88 3.80 -6.78
N CYS A 41 2.18 3.42 -5.54
CA CYS A 41 3.54 3.29 -5.05
C CYS A 41 3.64 2.22 -3.96
N VAL A 42 4.87 1.75 -3.78
CA VAL A 42 5.31 0.93 -2.65
C VAL A 42 6.47 1.65 -1.99
N CYS A 43 6.36 1.93 -0.70
CA CYS A 43 7.46 2.41 0.12
C CYS A 43 7.97 1.26 0.99
N TYR A 44 9.29 1.11 1.09
CA TYR A 44 9.88 0.04 1.88
C TYR A 44 11.21 0.42 2.51
N LYS A 45 11.54 -0.25 3.60
CA LYS A 45 12.77 -0.07 4.36
C LYS A 45 13.26 -1.40 4.93
N TRP A 46 14.55 -1.66 4.86
CA TRP A 46 15.17 -2.78 5.58
C TRP A 46 15.43 -2.42 7.05
N GLU A 47 15.31 -3.38 7.96
CA GLU A 47 15.44 -3.16 9.42
C GLU A 47 16.71 -2.42 9.82
N HIS A 48 17.84 -2.76 9.20
CA HIS A 48 19.15 -2.19 9.54
C HIS A 48 19.56 -1.03 8.63
N SER A 49 18.63 -0.42 7.91
CA SER A 49 18.87 0.70 7.01
C SER A 49 18.05 1.91 7.41
N ASP A 50 18.64 3.09 7.48
CA ASP A 50 17.88 4.33 7.67
C ASP A 50 17.24 4.84 6.39
N LYS A 51 17.58 4.23 5.26
CA LYS A 51 17.08 4.64 3.95
C LYS A 51 15.72 4.04 3.67
N VAL A 52 14.73 4.90 3.45
CA VAL A 52 13.44 4.54 2.87
C VAL A 52 13.56 4.56 1.34
N HIS A 53 13.12 3.49 0.73
CA HIS A 53 13.06 3.34 -0.72
C HIS A 53 11.62 3.38 -1.18
N HIS A 54 11.40 3.76 -2.44
CA HIS A 54 10.09 3.72 -3.06
C HIS A 54 10.16 3.23 -4.50
N LEU A 55 9.08 2.63 -4.93
CA LEU A 55 8.79 2.28 -6.31
C LEU A 55 7.43 2.88 -6.67
N THR A 56 7.27 3.34 -7.89
CA THR A 56 6.01 3.93 -8.37
C THR A 56 5.56 3.29 -9.68
N TRP A 57 4.27 3.37 -9.96
CA TRP A 57 3.76 3.04 -11.28
C TRP A 57 4.42 3.89 -12.39
N ASP A 58 4.25 3.48 -13.63
CA ASP A 58 4.82 4.19 -14.78
C ASP A 58 4.00 5.44 -15.18
N ASN A 59 4.42 6.13 -16.23
CA ASN A 59 3.73 7.32 -16.75
C ASN A 59 2.31 7.02 -17.27
N ASN A 60 2.01 5.77 -17.60
CA ASN A 60 0.69 5.30 -18.02
C ASN A 60 -0.15 4.82 -16.83
N GLN A 61 0.35 5.01 -15.60
CA GLN A 61 -0.27 4.53 -14.37
C GLN A 61 -0.42 2.99 -14.34
N CYS A 62 0.53 2.28 -14.94
CA CYS A 62 0.62 0.83 -14.89
C CYS A 62 1.62 0.41 -13.81
N ASP A 63 1.20 -0.48 -12.92
CA ASP A 63 1.99 -0.95 -11.79
C ASP A 63 2.81 -2.21 -12.10
N LYS A 64 2.79 -2.72 -13.34
CA LYS A 64 3.41 -4.00 -13.73
C LYS A 64 4.92 -4.05 -13.44
N GLU A 65 5.67 -3.09 -13.94
CA GLU A 65 7.14 -3.09 -13.79
C GLU A 65 7.58 -2.77 -12.35
N MET A 66 6.80 -1.94 -11.66
CA MET A 66 6.96 -1.69 -10.23
C MET A 66 6.79 -2.99 -9.42
N LEU A 67 5.73 -3.76 -9.71
CA LEU A 67 5.45 -5.03 -9.03
C LEU A 67 6.55 -6.06 -9.26
N LYS A 68 7.03 -6.24 -10.48
CA LYS A 68 8.16 -7.13 -10.76
C LYS A 68 9.38 -6.81 -9.91
N LYS A 69 9.72 -5.52 -9.80
CA LYS A 69 10.84 -5.05 -8.96
C LYS A 69 10.56 -5.33 -7.48
N PHE A 70 9.34 -5.08 -7.02
CA PHE A 70 9.00 -5.27 -5.61
C PHE A 70 8.94 -6.75 -5.22
N ILE A 71 8.45 -7.63 -6.08
CA ILE A 71 8.49 -9.09 -5.83
C ILE A 71 9.95 -9.57 -5.67
N ALA A 72 10.87 -9.12 -6.52
CA ALA A 72 12.28 -9.45 -6.38
C ALA A 72 12.92 -8.91 -5.07
N ILE A 73 12.34 -7.86 -4.47
CA ILE A 73 12.74 -7.37 -3.15
C ILE A 73 12.12 -8.24 -2.05
N LEU A 74 10.83 -8.57 -2.16
CA LEU A 74 10.14 -9.46 -1.22
C LEU A 74 10.81 -10.83 -1.12
N ASP A 75 11.29 -11.38 -2.24
CA ASP A 75 11.97 -12.68 -2.29
C ASP A 75 13.32 -12.67 -1.52
N GLN A 76 13.85 -11.53 -1.18
CA GLN A 76 15.06 -11.40 -0.36
C GLN A 76 14.78 -11.30 1.15
N ALA A 77 13.50 -11.15 1.54
CA ALA A 77 13.10 -10.97 2.92
C ALA A 77 12.78 -12.33 3.58
N ASP A 78 13.31 -12.54 4.79
CA ASP A 78 12.91 -13.67 5.64
C ASP A 78 11.60 -13.34 6.39
N GLU A 79 11.39 -12.06 6.70
CA GLU A 79 10.24 -11.54 7.40
C GLU A 79 9.78 -10.20 6.81
N ILE A 80 8.48 -10.05 6.63
CA ILE A 80 7.87 -8.79 6.21
C ILE A 80 7.03 -8.21 7.35
N LEU A 81 7.02 -6.89 7.46
CA LEU A 81 6.31 -6.18 8.50
C LEU A 81 5.50 -5.02 7.92
N GLY A 82 4.23 -4.95 8.28
CA GLY A 82 3.32 -3.87 7.92
C GLY A 82 2.16 -3.76 8.91
N HIS A 83 1.33 -2.74 8.76
CA HIS A 83 0.15 -2.53 9.59
C HIS A 83 -1.12 -2.81 8.81
N ASN A 84 -1.85 -3.87 9.14
CA ASN A 84 -2.95 -4.43 8.36
C ASN A 84 -2.50 -5.01 6.99
N SER A 85 -1.22 -5.28 6.86
CA SER A 85 -0.59 -5.68 5.60
C SER A 85 -1.13 -7.01 5.06
N ASP A 86 -1.45 -7.97 5.92
CA ASP A 86 -2.00 -9.26 5.48
C ASP A 86 -3.38 -9.14 4.84
N ARG A 87 -4.18 -8.18 5.29
CA ARG A 87 -5.55 -7.98 4.79
C ARG A 87 -5.63 -6.97 3.65
N PHE A 88 -4.68 -6.05 3.56
CA PHE A 88 -4.69 -4.99 2.57
C PHE A 88 -3.52 -5.13 1.60
N ASP A 89 -2.32 -4.78 1.99
CA ASP A 89 -1.16 -4.66 1.10
C ASP A 89 -0.85 -5.95 0.34
N ILE A 90 -0.72 -7.07 1.05
CA ILE A 90 -0.41 -8.36 0.44
C ILE A 90 -1.51 -8.84 -0.50
N LYS A 91 -2.78 -8.60 -0.14
CA LYS A 91 -3.89 -8.97 -1.03
C LYS A 91 -3.89 -8.13 -2.30
N TRP A 92 -3.61 -6.82 -2.20
CA TRP A 92 -3.48 -5.96 -3.37
C TRP A 92 -2.33 -6.41 -4.26
N ILE A 93 -1.15 -6.64 -3.70
CA ILE A 93 0.02 -7.12 -4.44
C ILE A 93 -0.30 -8.43 -5.17
N ARG A 94 -0.84 -9.43 -4.47
CA ARG A 94 -1.24 -10.72 -5.07
C ARG A 94 -2.25 -10.56 -6.20
N THR A 95 -3.28 -9.75 -5.98
CA THR A 95 -4.32 -9.49 -7.00
C THR A 95 -3.73 -8.83 -8.25
N ARG A 96 -2.84 -7.85 -8.06
CA ARG A 96 -2.19 -7.17 -9.19
C ARG A 96 -1.15 -8.04 -9.87
N CYS A 97 -0.42 -8.87 -9.14
CA CYS A 97 0.46 -9.88 -9.73
C CYS A 97 -0.32 -10.86 -10.61
N LEU A 98 -1.44 -11.38 -10.12
CA LEU A 98 -2.32 -12.26 -10.91
C LEU A 98 -2.83 -11.56 -12.18
N PHE A 99 -3.28 -10.31 -12.07
CA PHE A 99 -3.74 -9.51 -13.22
C PHE A 99 -2.67 -9.32 -14.29
N HIS A 100 -1.40 -9.21 -13.91
CA HIS A 100 -0.27 -9.00 -14.81
C HIS A 100 0.47 -10.27 -15.21
N ASN A 101 0.01 -11.45 -14.78
CA ASN A 101 0.70 -12.74 -14.95
C ASN A 101 2.14 -12.69 -14.41
N ILE A 102 2.31 -12.16 -13.19
CA ILE A 102 3.56 -12.13 -12.47
C ILE A 102 3.50 -13.23 -11.39
N ASP A 103 4.46 -14.13 -11.43
CA ASP A 103 4.58 -15.17 -10.39
C ASP A 103 4.98 -14.51 -9.06
N MET A 104 4.30 -14.92 -8.01
CA MET A 104 4.59 -14.53 -6.65
C MET A 104 4.64 -15.76 -5.77
N MET A 105 5.84 -16.23 -5.44
CA MET A 105 6.11 -17.38 -4.58
C MET A 105 6.62 -16.86 -3.22
N PRO A 106 5.73 -16.52 -2.28
CA PRO A 106 6.16 -15.93 -1.02
C PRO A 106 6.93 -16.96 -0.17
N ASN A 107 8.13 -16.60 0.21
CA ASN A 107 8.99 -17.39 1.11
C ASN A 107 9.38 -16.56 2.34
N TYR A 108 8.44 -15.83 2.92
CA TYR A 108 8.66 -14.98 4.08
C TYR A 108 7.62 -15.25 5.17
N THR A 109 7.98 -14.93 6.42
CA THR A 109 7.02 -14.85 7.53
C THR A 109 6.40 -13.45 7.54
N SER A 110 5.09 -13.34 7.72
CA SER A 110 4.41 -12.04 7.84
C SER A 110 4.16 -11.67 9.30
N LEU A 111 4.55 -10.45 9.67
CA LEU A 111 4.26 -9.83 10.95
C LEU A 111 3.33 -8.62 10.74
N ASP A 112 2.03 -8.83 10.92
CA ASP A 112 1.02 -7.77 10.84
C ASP A 112 0.82 -7.10 12.21
N THR A 113 1.29 -5.85 12.34
CA THR A 113 1.24 -5.11 13.60
C THR A 113 -0.19 -4.77 14.05
N LEU A 114 -1.19 -4.73 13.13
CA LEU A 114 -2.59 -4.59 13.52
C LEU A 114 -3.11 -5.87 14.21
N LYS A 115 -2.73 -7.04 13.72
CA LYS A 115 -3.07 -8.31 14.38
C LYS A 115 -2.41 -8.39 15.76
N ALA A 116 -1.12 -8.07 15.82
CA ALA A 116 -0.37 -8.07 17.09
C ALA A 116 -0.99 -7.09 18.10
N SER A 117 -1.36 -5.87 17.67
CA SER A 117 -1.97 -4.89 18.56
C SER A 117 -3.34 -5.34 19.11
N ARG A 118 -4.15 -5.97 18.27
CA ARG A 118 -5.48 -6.47 18.67
C ARG A 118 -5.43 -7.69 19.59
N SER A 119 -4.45 -8.56 19.42
CA SER A 119 -4.35 -9.80 20.20
C SER A 119 -3.56 -9.64 21.49
N GLY A 120 -2.60 -8.73 21.54
CA GLY A 120 -1.65 -8.62 22.66
C GLY A 120 -1.84 -7.39 23.55
N PHE A 121 -2.65 -6.39 23.16
CA PHE A 121 -2.72 -5.12 23.84
C PHE A 121 -4.14 -4.54 23.91
N ASN A 122 -4.39 -3.69 24.88
CA ASN A 122 -5.63 -2.92 25.05
C ASN A 122 -5.42 -1.45 24.71
N PHE A 123 -5.01 -1.15 23.47
CA PHE A 123 -4.91 0.24 23.01
C PHE A 123 -6.30 0.88 22.86
N PRO A 124 -6.45 2.18 23.16
CA PRO A 124 -7.71 2.92 22.92
C PRO A 124 -8.14 2.89 21.46
N SER A 125 -7.19 2.77 20.55
CA SER A 125 -7.40 2.60 19.10
C SER A 125 -6.26 1.79 18.50
N ASN A 126 -6.59 0.88 17.60
CA ASN A 126 -5.60 0.08 16.86
C ASN A 126 -5.17 0.71 15.53
N ARG A 127 -5.45 1.99 15.28
CA ARG A 127 -4.90 2.71 14.13
C ARG A 127 -3.43 2.99 14.35
N LEU A 128 -2.59 2.82 13.35
CA LEU A 128 -1.14 3.03 13.46
C LEU A 128 -0.78 4.41 14.03
N ASP A 129 -1.42 5.47 13.52
CA ASP A 129 -1.25 6.84 14.03
C ASP A 129 -1.59 6.97 15.52
N SER A 130 -2.67 6.31 15.97
CA SER A 130 -3.09 6.35 17.38
C SER A 130 -2.13 5.60 18.28
N ILE A 131 -1.63 4.44 17.82
CA ILE A 131 -0.63 3.65 18.55
C ILE A 131 0.69 4.43 18.64
N GLY A 132 1.13 5.02 17.52
CA GLY A 132 2.35 5.82 17.48
C GLY A 132 2.32 7.01 18.45
N LYS A 133 1.20 7.73 18.51
CA LYS A 133 0.97 8.81 19.47
C LYS A 133 0.94 8.31 20.92
N TYR A 134 0.21 7.22 21.17
CA TYR A 134 0.09 6.65 22.51
C TYR A 134 1.45 6.21 23.06
N LEU A 135 2.31 5.64 22.22
CA LEU A 135 3.65 5.21 22.59
C LEU A 135 4.71 6.31 22.52
N GLY A 136 4.37 7.50 22.01
CA GLY A 136 5.31 8.61 21.85
C GLY A 136 6.41 8.39 20.79
N VAL A 137 6.19 7.45 19.85
CA VAL A 137 7.21 7.06 18.85
C VAL A 137 6.98 7.68 17.48
N GLY A 138 5.84 8.35 17.25
CA GLY A 138 5.55 9.03 15.99
C GLY A 138 4.07 9.29 15.77
N GLN A 139 3.79 9.97 14.68
CA GLN A 139 2.42 10.26 14.24
C GLN A 139 2.38 10.35 12.72
N LYS A 140 1.21 10.11 12.14
CA LYS A 140 0.99 10.24 10.70
C LYS A 140 1.12 11.69 10.27
N ILE A 141 1.81 11.93 9.14
CA ILE A 141 1.84 13.24 8.49
C ILE A 141 0.43 13.54 7.98
N LYS A 142 -0.07 14.74 8.23
CA LYS A 142 -1.39 15.14 7.72
C LYS A 142 -1.31 15.36 6.22
N ASN A 143 -2.19 14.71 5.48
CA ASN A 143 -2.34 14.90 4.04
C ASN A 143 -3.62 15.65 3.72
N ASP A 144 -3.55 16.37 2.59
CA ASP A 144 -4.73 16.88 1.91
C ASP A 144 -5.50 15.72 1.24
N SER A 145 -6.82 15.67 1.47
CA SER A 145 -7.72 14.68 0.85
C SER A 145 -7.71 14.73 -0.69
N GLY A 146 -7.25 15.83 -1.28
CA GLY A 146 -7.09 16.00 -2.73
C GLY A 146 -5.83 15.36 -3.32
N LEU A 147 -4.92 14.81 -2.50
CA LEU A 147 -3.65 14.25 -2.97
C LEU A 147 -3.86 13.12 -3.99
N TRP A 148 -4.73 12.14 -3.68
CA TRP A 148 -5.06 11.03 -4.58
C TRP A 148 -5.66 11.51 -5.89
N HIS A 149 -6.54 12.52 -5.85
CA HIS A 149 -7.12 13.13 -7.05
C HIS A 149 -6.04 13.77 -7.94
N ARG A 150 -5.09 14.50 -7.35
CA ARG A 150 -3.99 15.11 -8.10
C ARG A 150 -3.07 14.06 -8.73
N VAL A 151 -2.74 13.00 -7.99
CA VAL A 151 -1.89 11.90 -8.48
C VAL A 151 -2.60 11.13 -9.58
N TRP A 152 -3.83 10.71 -9.33
CA TRP A 152 -4.52 9.75 -10.18
C TRP A 152 -5.21 10.40 -11.39
N GLN A 153 -6.04 11.44 -11.18
CA GLN A 153 -6.75 12.07 -12.30
C GLN A 153 -5.89 13.06 -13.09
N LYS A 154 -5.05 13.83 -12.41
CA LYS A 154 -4.24 14.87 -13.06
C LYS A 154 -2.84 14.40 -13.43
N ASN A 155 -2.48 13.16 -13.13
CA ASN A 155 -1.14 12.58 -13.35
C ASN A 155 -0.01 13.52 -12.89
N ASN A 156 -0.21 14.20 -11.75
CA ASN A 156 0.67 15.23 -11.25
C ASN A 156 1.90 14.60 -10.58
N LYS A 157 3.07 14.77 -11.20
CA LYS A 157 4.34 14.22 -10.70
C LYS A 157 4.81 14.83 -9.37
N ALA A 158 4.46 16.09 -9.09
CA ALA A 158 4.78 16.72 -7.80
C ALA A 158 3.92 16.10 -6.69
N ALA A 159 2.64 15.89 -6.93
CA ALA A 159 1.75 15.19 -6.01
C ALA A 159 2.18 13.73 -5.78
N LEU A 160 2.71 13.05 -6.82
CA LEU A 160 3.25 11.70 -6.65
C LEU A 160 4.48 11.70 -5.73
N ARG A 161 5.37 12.68 -5.84
CA ARG A 161 6.50 12.85 -4.90
C ARG A 161 6.03 13.14 -3.46
N GLU A 162 4.99 13.96 -3.32
CA GLU A 162 4.35 14.21 -2.02
C GLU A 162 3.79 12.93 -1.40
N MET A 163 3.10 12.10 -2.21
CA MET A 163 2.54 10.82 -1.77
C MET A 163 3.61 9.83 -1.32
N VAL A 164 4.73 9.76 -2.01
CA VAL A 164 5.86 8.89 -1.66
C VAL A 164 6.56 9.32 -0.35
N ALA A 165 6.53 10.62 -0.04
CA ALA A 165 7.11 11.17 1.19
C ALA A 165 6.17 11.05 2.40
N TYR A 166 4.91 10.71 2.15
CA TYR A 166 3.88 10.50 3.16
C TYR A 166 4.02 9.17 3.88
#